data_049e5112136f9e3fc82ebd4426153ded
#
_entry.id   049e5112136f9e3fc82ebd4426153ded
#
_cell.length_a   1.000
_cell.length_b   1.000
_cell.length_c   1.000
_cell.angle_alpha   90.00
_cell.angle_beta   90.00
_cell.angle_gamma   90.00
#
_symmetry.space_group_name_H-M   'P 1'
#
loop_
_entity.id
_entity.type
_entity.pdbx_description
1 polymer ?
#
loop_
_entity_poly.entity_id
_entity_poly.type
_entity_poly.pdbx_seq_one_letter_code
_entity_poly.pdbx_strand_id
1 'polypeptide(L)'
;MGAFKFSLILLGLRVLLWLQSKRYSAFRERLKEKNFSAQMRTNDGSVGRWFIFKDGKIKSQSGILDEPDITLTFKTSEIAARLLMPPINQLDQINAMKDFLIGLEGPDHLTLWFTQTIMQTQTIGWKYGVEMGNGVTRYTNMTNGGPVFLYVKNDKLIRITPIDFDDTDPDTFTIEARGKTFKPPRKTTLAPHGMNWKSMLYSPDRLLYPMKRVDFDPNGERNQQNRGSSEYERISWDEALDIVANEIKRIKKEHGPGAIANSHGSHHTWGNVGYYLSADFRFINAVGMARVLHNPDSWEGWYWGAAHHWGGSLRVGQSETYGTVEDLLKEAEMVVFWSSNPEGTSGAYGSFEGTVRRKWLKELDIDMVHIDPYYNDTAQFLGGKWLAPKPASSPALAMAIANVWIEEDLYDKEFVENRTTGFEKWRAYVMGEDDGVPKTPEWAAKETNLKAKDIRALARKWGNKKVYLASGGWGNGHGGACRNAT
;
A
#
# COMPACT_ATOMS: atom_id res chain seq x y z
N MET A 1 -24.21 -29.92 21.24
CA MET A 1 -23.06 -29.12 21.71
C MET A 1 -22.95 -27.75 20.96
N GLY A 2 -23.15 -27.72 19.64
CA GLY A 2 -23.13 -26.47 18.83
C GLY A 2 -24.18 -25.44 19.24
N ALA A 3 -25.43 -25.86 19.43
CA ALA A 3 -26.52 -24.98 19.86
C ALA A 3 -26.24 -24.27 21.18
N PHE A 4 -25.73 -24.97 22.17
CA PHE A 4 -25.31 -24.38 23.44
C PHE A 4 -24.17 -23.38 23.27
N LYS A 5 -23.13 -23.74 22.53
CA LYS A 5 -22.01 -22.83 22.25
C LYS A 5 -22.48 -21.57 21.53
N PHE A 6 -23.30 -21.70 20.49
CA PHE A 6 -23.81 -20.55 19.75
C PHE A 6 -24.69 -19.65 20.62
N SER A 7 -25.58 -20.21 21.44
CA SER A 7 -26.38 -19.44 22.41
C SER A 7 -25.50 -18.66 23.37
N LEU A 8 -24.42 -19.28 23.88
CA LEU A 8 -23.47 -18.65 24.78
C LEU A 8 -22.70 -17.50 24.13
N ILE A 9 -22.30 -17.67 22.86
CA ILE A 9 -21.65 -16.62 22.05
C ILE A 9 -22.60 -15.42 21.88
N LEU A 10 -23.87 -15.67 21.54
CA LEU A 10 -24.85 -14.62 21.38
C LEU A 10 -25.16 -13.88 22.70
N LEU A 11 -25.14 -14.60 23.83
CA LEU A 11 -25.26 -13.97 25.13
C LEU A 11 -24.03 -13.14 25.49
N GLY A 12 -22.83 -13.66 25.18
CA GLY A 12 -21.57 -12.93 25.34
C GLY A 12 -21.54 -11.65 24.51
N LEU A 13 -22.01 -11.70 23.26
CA LEU A 13 -22.16 -10.51 22.42
C LEU A 13 -23.08 -9.45 23.02
N ARG A 14 -24.24 -9.86 23.58
CA ARG A 14 -25.10 -8.94 24.30
C ARG A 14 -24.39 -8.26 25.49
N VAL A 15 -23.65 -9.02 26.26
CA VAL A 15 -22.91 -8.50 27.43
C VAL A 15 -21.82 -7.52 26.94
N LEU A 16 -21.09 -7.87 25.89
CA LEU A 16 -20.07 -6.99 25.32
C LEU A 16 -20.68 -5.67 24.82
N LEU A 17 -21.75 -5.72 24.06
CA LEU A 17 -22.45 -4.52 23.56
C LEU A 17 -22.91 -3.63 24.73
N TRP A 18 -23.45 -4.24 25.81
CA TRP A 18 -23.86 -3.51 26.99
C TRP A 18 -22.68 -2.88 27.73
N LEU A 19 -21.59 -3.62 27.97
CA LEU A 19 -20.37 -3.12 28.60
C LEU A 19 -19.75 -1.96 27.81
N GLN A 20 -19.65 -2.10 26.49
CA GLN A 20 -19.12 -1.06 25.62
C GLN A 20 -19.98 0.22 25.68
N SER A 21 -21.31 0.08 25.70
CA SER A 21 -22.23 1.22 25.83
C SER A 21 -22.10 1.95 27.16
N LYS A 22 -21.71 1.27 28.22
CA LYS A 22 -21.46 1.87 29.53
C LYS A 22 -20.09 2.50 29.64
N ARG A 23 -19.07 1.88 29.06
CA ARG A 23 -17.68 2.24 29.27
C ARG A 23 -17.19 3.36 28.32
N TYR A 24 -17.67 3.39 27.06
CA TYR A 24 -17.11 4.26 26.02
C TYR A 24 -18.13 5.24 25.44
N SER A 25 -17.82 6.56 25.53
CA SER A 25 -18.68 7.62 24.98
C SER A 25 -18.86 7.48 23.48
N ALA A 26 -17.79 7.21 22.74
CA ALA A 26 -17.84 7.07 21.30
C ALA A 26 -18.69 5.87 20.84
N PHE A 27 -18.72 4.79 21.61
CA PHE A 27 -19.66 3.71 21.29
C PHE A 27 -21.11 4.14 21.50
N ARG A 28 -21.39 4.98 22.51
CA ARG A 28 -22.72 5.59 22.68
C ARG A 28 -23.10 6.50 21.51
N GLU A 29 -22.16 7.31 21.00
CA GLU A 29 -22.43 8.14 19.82
C GLU A 29 -22.72 7.27 18.59
N ARG A 30 -21.95 6.21 18.34
CA ARG A 30 -22.23 5.26 17.27
C ARG A 30 -23.61 4.64 17.37
N LEU A 31 -24.07 4.29 18.58
CA LEU A 31 -25.41 3.73 18.76
C LEU A 31 -26.54 4.71 18.42
N LYS A 32 -26.28 6.00 18.38
CA LYS A 32 -27.26 7.03 17.98
C LYS A 32 -27.38 7.18 16.47
N GLU A 33 -26.40 6.64 15.70
CA GLU A 33 -26.38 6.81 14.25
C GLU A 33 -27.51 6.08 13.53
N LYS A 34 -28.01 4.97 14.10
CA LYS A 34 -28.99 4.10 13.44
C LYS A 34 -30.04 3.57 14.42
N ASN A 35 -31.29 3.57 13.96
CA ASN A 35 -32.41 2.93 14.63
C ASN A 35 -32.91 1.79 13.75
N PHE A 36 -32.80 0.55 14.23
CA PHE A 36 -33.22 -0.65 13.49
C PHE A 36 -33.24 -1.88 14.40
N SER A 37 -33.79 -2.97 13.90
CA SER A 37 -33.78 -4.29 14.51
C SER A 37 -32.89 -5.25 13.73
N ALA A 38 -32.15 -6.07 14.45
CA ALA A 38 -31.28 -7.09 13.89
C ALA A 38 -31.48 -8.43 14.55
N GLN A 39 -31.31 -9.52 13.83
CA GLN A 39 -31.21 -10.83 14.44
C GLN A 39 -30.07 -11.66 13.89
N MET A 40 -29.58 -12.56 14.73
CA MET A 40 -28.66 -13.64 14.36
C MET A 40 -29.33 -14.96 14.71
N ARG A 41 -29.44 -15.88 13.75
CA ARG A 41 -30.15 -17.16 13.95
C ARG A 41 -29.54 -18.30 13.14
N THR A 42 -29.90 -19.53 13.51
CA THR A 42 -29.70 -20.70 12.66
C THR A 42 -30.80 -20.76 11.59
N ASN A 43 -30.52 -21.44 10.50
CA ASN A 43 -31.47 -21.59 9.38
C ASN A 43 -32.78 -22.29 9.81
N ASP A 44 -32.67 -23.27 10.71
CA ASP A 44 -33.81 -23.99 11.28
C ASP A 44 -34.55 -23.22 12.41
N GLY A 45 -34.07 -22.03 12.77
CA GLY A 45 -34.64 -21.22 13.83
C GLY A 45 -34.45 -21.77 15.26
N SER A 46 -33.75 -22.89 15.43
CA SER A 46 -33.57 -23.54 16.74
C SER A 46 -32.77 -22.70 17.74
N VAL A 47 -31.88 -21.81 17.25
CA VAL A 47 -31.11 -20.87 18.06
C VAL A 47 -31.15 -19.49 17.40
N GLY A 48 -31.46 -18.47 18.17
CA GLY A 48 -31.42 -17.09 17.71
C GLY A 48 -31.39 -16.09 18.85
N ARG A 49 -31.01 -14.89 18.49
CA ARG A 49 -31.09 -13.70 19.36
C ARG A 49 -31.30 -12.47 18.49
N TRP A 50 -32.20 -11.62 18.94
CA TRP A 50 -32.46 -10.34 18.31
C TRP A 50 -31.90 -9.18 19.14
N PHE A 51 -31.68 -8.07 18.47
CA PHE A 51 -31.17 -6.81 18.97
C PHE A 51 -32.00 -5.66 18.37
N ILE A 52 -32.44 -4.74 19.20
CA ILE A 52 -33.09 -3.49 18.78
C ILE A 52 -32.17 -2.34 19.19
N PHE A 53 -31.73 -1.60 18.21
CA PHE A 53 -30.99 -0.35 18.35
C PHE A 53 -31.97 0.80 18.20
N LYS A 54 -32.16 1.59 19.27
CA LYS A 54 -33.07 2.73 19.25
C LYS A 54 -32.59 3.83 20.19
N ASP A 55 -32.42 5.04 19.66
CA ASP A 55 -32.04 6.25 20.38
C ASP A 55 -30.80 6.05 21.26
N GLY A 56 -29.79 5.40 20.69
CA GLY A 56 -28.51 5.10 21.38
C GLY A 56 -28.61 4.00 22.45
N LYS A 57 -29.72 3.27 22.53
CA LYS A 57 -29.96 2.16 23.48
C LYS A 57 -30.04 0.84 22.70
N ILE A 58 -29.64 -0.24 23.38
CA ILE A 58 -29.73 -1.60 22.85
C ILE A 58 -30.66 -2.44 23.76
N LYS A 59 -31.66 -3.04 23.15
CA LYS A 59 -32.42 -4.15 23.74
C LYS A 59 -32.07 -5.44 23.04
N SER A 60 -31.99 -6.54 23.76
CA SER A 60 -31.70 -7.86 23.16
C SER A 60 -32.30 -8.97 24.00
N GLN A 61 -32.87 -9.95 23.30
CA GLN A 61 -33.45 -11.15 23.90
C GLN A 61 -33.16 -12.37 23.04
N SER A 62 -33.11 -13.55 23.65
CA SER A 62 -33.06 -14.83 22.93
C SER A 62 -34.39 -15.12 22.24
N GLY A 63 -34.31 -15.79 21.11
CA GLY A 63 -35.47 -16.12 20.29
C GLY A 63 -35.39 -15.48 18.89
N ILE A 64 -36.43 -15.63 18.15
CA ILE A 64 -36.59 -15.13 16.76
C ILE A 64 -37.53 -13.93 16.78
N LEU A 65 -37.24 -12.95 15.97
CA LEU A 65 -38.10 -11.80 15.69
C LEU A 65 -38.76 -12.02 14.33
N ASP A 66 -40.07 -11.76 14.21
CA ASP A 66 -40.81 -12.09 13.00
C ASP A 66 -40.41 -11.23 11.80
N GLU A 67 -40.23 -9.93 11.98
CA GLU A 67 -39.88 -8.98 10.90
C GLU A 67 -38.73 -8.08 11.33
N PRO A 68 -37.48 -8.59 11.39
CA PRO A 68 -36.32 -7.75 11.66
C PRO A 68 -35.89 -6.98 10.42
N ASP A 69 -35.32 -5.80 10.61
CA ASP A 69 -34.74 -5.01 9.49
C ASP A 69 -33.57 -5.74 8.84
N ILE A 70 -32.78 -6.50 9.63
CA ILE A 70 -31.68 -7.32 9.11
C ILE A 70 -31.62 -8.70 9.81
N THR A 71 -31.22 -9.71 9.05
CA THR A 71 -31.02 -11.07 9.54
C THR A 71 -29.65 -11.62 9.11
N LEU A 72 -28.87 -12.14 10.07
CA LEU A 72 -27.73 -13.01 9.81
C LEU A 72 -28.16 -14.45 10.09
N THR A 73 -28.21 -15.27 9.05
CA THR A 73 -28.59 -16.69 9.14
C THR A 73 -27.38 -17.56 8.96
N PHE A 74 -27.15 -18.48 9.89
CA PHE A 74 -26.12 -19.50 9.81
C PHE A 74 -26.73 -20.86 9.47
N LYS A 75 -26.10 -21.60 8.58
CA LYS A 75 -26.62 -22.90 8.12
C LYS A 75 -26.84 -23.87 9.29
N THR A 76 -25.91 -23.92 10.24
CA THR A 76 -26.03 -24.72 11.50
C THR A 76 -25.43 -23.97 12.68
N SER A 77 -25.76 -24.40 13.89
CA SER A 77 -25.21 -23.86 15.14
C SER A 77 -23.72 -24.17 15.32
N GLU A 78 -23.22 -25.26 14.76
CA GLU A 78 -21.80 -25.61 14.76
C GLU A 78 -20.99 -24.65 13.90
N ILE A 79 -21.50 -24.34 12.70
CA ILE A 79 -20.90 -23.37 11.79
C ILE A 79 -20.90 -21.98 12.46
N ALA A 80 -22.03 -21.55 13.02
CA ALA A 80 -22.10 -20.28 13.74
C ALA A 80 -21.08 -20.21 14.89
N ALA A 81 -21.00 -21.25 15.71
CA ALA A 81 -20.07 -21.31 16.83
C ALA A 81 -18.59 -21.25 16.34
N ARG A 82 -18.26 -21.95 15.27
CA ARG A 82 -16.90 -21.92 14.69
C ARG A 82 -16.51 -20.55 14.16
N LEU A 83 -17.41 -19.88 13.43
CA LEU A 83 -17.12 -18.63 12.75
C LEU A 83 -17.15 -17.39 13.66
N LEU A 84 -17.81 -17.49 14.82
CA LEU A 84 -17.96 -16.38 15.76
C LEU A 84 -17.11 -16.54 17.03
N MET A 85 -16.44 -17.69 17.22
CA MET A 85 -15.57 -17.89 18.37
C MET A 85 -14.21 -17.22 18.14
N PRO A 86 -13.72 -16.40 19.08
CA PRO A 86 -12.37 -15.83 18.98
C PRO A 86 -11.26 -16.91 19.07
N PRO A 87 -10.14 -16.71 18.32
CA PRO A 87 -9.85 -15.61 17.41
C PRO A 87 -10.63 -15.75 16.11
N ILE A 88 -11.32 -14.66 15.71
CA ILE A 88 -12.13 -14.67 14.50
C ILE A 88 -11.23 -14.55 13.26
N ASN A 89 -11.36 -15.52 12.37
CA ASN A 89 -10.70 -15.49 11.07
C ASN A 89 -11.66 -14.89 10.02
N GLN A 90 -11.35 -13.70 9.55
CA GLN A 90 -12.16 -13.00 8.53
C GLN A 90 -12.21 -13.76 7.19
N LEU A 91 -11.13 -14.47 6.84
CA LEU A 91 -11.08 -15.27 5.61
C LEU A 91 -12.05 -16.45 5.67
N ASP A 92 -12.17 -17.09 6.84
CA ASP A 92 -13.15 -18.16 7.05
C ASP A 92 -14.58 -17.65 6.95
N GLN A 93 -14.85 -16.44 7.42
CA GLN A 93 -16.17 -15.80 7.28
C GLN A 93 -16.50 -15.48 5.82
N ILE A 94 -15.52 -14.93 5.06
CA ILE A 94 -15.68 -14.64 3.64
C ILE A 94 -15.93 -15.94 2.84
N ASN A 95 -15.17 -16.98 3.13
CA ASN A 95 -15.37 -18.27 2.48
C ASN A 95 -16.73 -18.90 2.84
N ALA A 96 -17.14 -18.78 4.10
CA ALA A 96 -18.45 -19.24 4.53
C ALA A 96 -19.61 -18.48 3.85
N MET A 97 -19.45 -17.22 3.52
CA MET A 97 -20.42 -16.46 2.69
C MET A 97 -20.46 -16.98 1.25
N LYS A 98 -19.30 -17.22 0.63
CA LYS A 98 -19.20 -17.81 -0.71
C LYS A 98 -19.84 -19.20 -0.79
N ASP A 99 -19.69 -19.98 0.26
CA ASP A 99 -20.22 -21.36 0.35
C ASP A 99 -21.69 -21.39 0.86
N PHE A 100 -22.34 -20.23 0.94
CA PHE A 100 -23.71 -20.08 1.45
C PHE A 100 -23.95 -20.69 2.84
N LEU A 101 -22.91 -20.66 3.68
CA LEU A 101 -22.97 -21.09 5.09
C LEU A 101 -23.46 -19.97 6.01
N ILE A 102 -23.38 -18.71 5.53
CA ILE A 102 -23.92 -17.50 6.16
C ILE A 102 -24.79 -16.79 5.13
N GLY A 103 -26.02 -16.52 5.50
CA GLY A 103 -26.95 -15.66 4.76
C GLY A 103 -27.04 -14.28 5.42
N LEU A 104 -27.14 -13.24 4.61
CA LEU A 104 -27.35 -11.86 5.01
C LEU A 104 -28.61 -11.34 4.31
N GLU A 105 -29.59 -10.88 5.06
CA GLU A 105 -30.85 -10.34 4.56
C GLU A 105 -31.06 -8.94 5.16
N GLY A 106 -31.63 -8.02 4.36
CA GLY A 106 -31.92 -6.65 4.73
C GLY A 106 -31.06 -5.60 4.01
N PRO A 107 -31.28 -4.30 4.28
CA PRO A 107 -30.55 -3.21 3.63
C PRO A 107 -29.05 -3.25 3.89
N ASP A 108 -28.25 -3.16 2.83
CA ASP A 108 -26.78 -3.24 2.88
C ASP A 108 -26.15 -2.30 3.92
N HIS A 109 -26.66 -1.07 4.02
CA HIS A 109 -26.10 -0.07 4.92
C HIS A 109 -26.35 -0.38 6.40
N LEU A 110 -27.43 -1.07 6.75
CA LEU A 110 -27.72 -1.54 8.10
C LEU A 110 -26.93 -2.80 8.41
N THR A 111 -26.86 -3.73 7.47
CA THR A 111 -26.09 -4.97 7.59
C THR A 111 -24.61 -4.67 7.79
N LEU A 112 -24.04 -3.74 7.01
CA LEU A 112 -22.66 -3.30 7.16
C LEU A 112 -22.42 -2.61 8.49
N TRP A 113 -23.33 -1.71 8.90
CA TRP A 113 -23.21 -1.03 10.21
C TRP A 113 -23.25 -2.02 11.37
N PHE A 114 -24.14 -3.00 11.32
CA PHE A 114 -24.30 -4.02 12.36
C PHE A 114 -23.08 -4.94 12.46
N THR A 115 -22.63 -5.49 11.34
CA THR A 115 -21.45 -6.37 11.30
C THR A 115 -20.20 -5.65 11.77
N GLN A 116 -19.96 -4.44 11.31
CA GLN A 116 -18.85 -3.61 11.77
C GLN A 116 -18.94 -3.32 13.28
N THR A 117 -20.13 -3.01 13.79
CA THR A 117 -20.34 -2.72 15.21
C THR A 117 -20.06 -3.97 16.05
N ILE A 118 -20.48 -5.15 15.62
CA ILE A 118 -20.15 -6.42 16.28
C ILE A 118 -18.64 -6.69 16.25
N MET A 119 -18.00 -6.57 15.09
CA MET A 119 -16.55 -6.79 14.97
C MET A 119 -15.77 -5.84 15.89
N GLN A 120 -16.18 -4.59 15.97
CA GLN A 120 -15.54 -3.62 16.85
C GLN A 120 -15.69 -3.95 18.34
N THR A 121 -16.77 -4.62 18.76
CA THR A 121 -16.94 -5.05 20.16
C THR A 121 -16.06 -6.24 20.54
N GLN A 122 -15.62 -7.01 19.57
CA GLN A 122 -14.77 -8.19 19.77
C GLN A 122 -13.27 -7.85 19.81
N THR A 123 -12.88 -6.71 19.24
CA THR A 123 -11.54 -6.16 19.44
C THR A 123 -11.48 -5.61 20.88
N ILE A 124 -10.62 -6.21 21.70
CA ILE A 124 -10.45 -5.88 23.12
C ILE A 124 -10.21 -4.38 23.27
N GLY A 125 -11.26 -3.68 23.64
CA GLY A 125 -11.22 -2.29 24.04
C GLY A 125 -11.30 -1.28 22.90
N TRP A 126 -12.42 -0.60 22.84
CA TRP A 126 -12.55 0.71 22.22
C TRP A 126 -11.68 1.72 23.00
N LYS A 127 -10.36 1.53 22.98
CA LYS A 127 -9.45 2.57 23.44
C LYS A 127 -9.35 3.64 22.36
N TYR A 128 -10.18 4.64 22.46
CA TYR A 128 -10.09 5.87 21.69
C TYR A 128 -8.94 6.75 22.17
N GLY A 129 -7.78 6.16 22.38
CA GLY A 129 -6.62 6.87 22.84
C GLY A 129 -6.31 6.66 24.32
N VAL A 130 -5.18 7.20 24.73
CA VAL A 130 -4.65 7.17 26.09
C VAL A 130 -4.66 8.58 26.63
N GLU A 131 -5.33 8.78 27.78
CA GLU A 131 -5.31 10.07 28.47
C GLU A 131 -3.91 10.38 28.98
N MET A 132 -3.38 11.53 28.57
CA MET A 132 -2.02 11.99 28.89
C MET A 132 -2.01 13.09 29.96
N GLY A 133 -3.16 13.45 30.52
CA GLY A 133 -3.34 14.59 31.42
C GLY A 133 -3.60 15.91 30.70
N ASN A 134 -4.04 16.91 31.44
CA ASN A 134 -4.32 18.28 30.95
C ASN A 134 -5.27 18.35 29.72
N GLY A 135 -6.20 17.36 29.61
CA GLY A 135 -7.16 17.26 28.51
C GLY A 135 -6.53 16.85 27.17
N VAL A 136 -5.36 16.21 27.19
CA VAL A 136 -4.69 15.67 26.02
C VAL A 136 -4.92 14.17 25.92
N THR A 137 -5.40 13.69 24.79
CA THR A 137 -5.54 12.26 24.48
C THR A 137 -4.57 11.87 23.37
N ARG A 138 -3.82 10.79 23.56
CA ARG A 138 -2.90 10.22 22.60
C ARG A 138 -3.56 9.08 21.83
N TYR A 139 -3.51 9.13 20.51
CA TYR A 139 -4.01 8.09 19.61
C TYR A 139 -2.86 7.48 18.81
N THR A 140 -3.02 6.23 18.41
CA THR A 140 -2.16 5.60 17.42
C THR A 140 -2.82 5.70 16.04
N ASN A 141 -2.08 6.10 15.04
CA ASN A 141 -2.56 6.24 13.66
C ASN A 141 -1.43 5.98 12.65
N MET A 142 -1.79 6.01 11.39
CA MET A 142 -0.89 5.85 10.25
C MET A 142 -0.80 7.14 9.45
N THR A 143 0.39 7.47 8.98
CA THR A 143 0.63 8.51 7.98
C THR A 143 1.38 7.92 6.80
N ASN A 144 1.53 8.66 5.70
CA ASN A 144 2.43 8.28 4.61
C ASN A 144 3.89 8.15 5.08
N GLY A 145 4.24 8.81 6.16
CA GLY A 145 5.56 8.73 6.76
C GLY A 145 5.70 7.61 7.79
N GLY A 146 4.68 6.76 7.97
CA GLY A 146 4.68 5.62 8.88
C GLY A 146 3.72 5.75 10.07
N PRO A 147 3.76 4.78 11.00
CA PRO A 147 2.92 4.78 12.20
C PRO A 147 3.35 5.86 13.18
N VAL A 148 2.37 6.51 13.80
CA VAL A 148 2.57 7.69 14.64
C VAL A 148 1.70 7.67 15.88
N PHE A 149 2.12 8.42 16.90
CA PHE A 149 1.23 8.92 17.94
C PHE A 149 0.70 10.30 17.57
N LEU A 150 -0.61 10.45 17.66
CA LEU A 150 -1.32 11.73 17.53
C LEU A 150 -1.76 12.21 18.90
N TYR A 151 -1.50 13.46 19.22
CA TYR A 151 -1.94 14.09 20.47
C TYR A 151 -3.03 15.10 20.14
N VAL A 152 -4.19 14.92 20.72
CA VAL A 152 -5.38 15.74 20.48
C VAL A 152 -5.81 16.42 21.78
N LYS A 153 -6.12 17.70 21.69
CA LYS A 153 -6.69 18.49 22.77
C LYS A 153 -7.81 19.39 22.21
N ASN A 154 -8.98 19.38 22.83
CA ASN A 154 -10.15 20.14 22.41
C ASN A 154 -10.45 19.93 20.90
N ASP A 155 -10.50 18.66 20.47
CA ASP A 155 -10.71 18.22 19.09
C ASP A 155 -9.69 18.73 18.08
N LYS A 156 -8.56 19.26 18.53
CA LYS A 156 -7.47 19.71 17.67
C LYS A 156 -6.24 18.82 17.83
N LEU A 157 -5.70 18.38 16.71
CA LEU A 157 -4.40 17.72 16.65
C LEU A 157 -3.30 18.74 17.02
N ILE A 158 -2.65 18.54 18.15
CA ILE A 158 -1.63 19.46 18.66
C ILE A 158 -0.20 19.00 18.42
N ARG A 159 0.01 17.66 18.26
CA ARG A 159 1.34 17.08 18.09
C ARG A 159 1.26 15.74 17.36
N ILE A 160 2.28 15.44 16.56
CA ILE A 160 2.54 14.15 15.93
C ILE A 160 3.95 13.71 16.35
N THR A 161 4.12 12.47 16.77
CA THR A 161 5.43 11.89 17.10
C THR A 161 5.57 10.48 16.54
N PRO A 162 6.81 9.99 16.35
CA PRO A 162 7.04 8.57 16.18
C PRO A 162 6.45 7.76 17.34
N ILE A 163 6.24 6.47 17.12
CA ILE A 163 5.87 5.54 18.19
C ILE A 163 7.15 5.15 18.93
N ASP A 164 7.17 5.36 20.23
CA ASP A 164 8.16 4.78 21.14
C ASP A 164 7.56 3.49 21.72
N PHE A 165 8.26 2.38 21.55
CA PHE A 165 7.92 1.09 22.16
C PHE A 165 8.54 1.01 23.54
N ASP A 166 7.77 0.56 24.51
CA ASP A 166 8.19 0.39 25.90
C ASP A 166 8.47 -1.08 26.24
N ASP A 167 8.81 -1.35 27.49
CA ASP A 167 9.20 -2.69 27.94
C ASP A 167 8.02 -3.69 27.97
N THR A 168 6.79 -3.23 27.79
CA THR A 168 5.61 -4.09 27.65
C THR A 168 5.37 -4.54 26.22
N ASP A 169 6.02 -3.92 25.25
CA ASP A 169 5.99 -4.31 23.84
C ASP A 169 6.97 -5.46 23.56
N PRO A 170 6.71 -6.32 22.58
CA PRO A 170 7.62 -7.37 22.17
C PRO A 170 8.99 -6.81 21.77
N ASP A 171 10.03 -7.62 22.01
CA ASP A 171 11.37 -7.30 21.55
C ASP A 171 11.45 -7.25 20.03
N THR A 172 12.39 -6.43 19.53
CA THR A 172 12.73 -6.38 18.11
C THR A 172 13.54 -7.65 17.73
N PHE A 173 13.51 -7.97 16.43
CA PHE A 173 14.39 -9.03 15.91
C PHE A 173 15.86 -8.65 16.04
N THR A 174 16.72 -9.67 16.09
CA THR A 174 18.17 -9.51 16.18
C THR A 174 18.83 -10.23 15.01
N ILE A 175 19.83 -9.61 14.40
CA ILE A 175 20.66 -10.22 13.36
C ILE A 175 22.10 -10.23 13.85
N GLU A 176 22.71 -11.41 13.84
CA GLU A 176 24.14 -11.58 14.10
C GLU A 176 24.86 -11.73 12.75
N ALA A 177 25.80 -10.83 12.46
CA ALA A 177 26.57 -10.87 11.22
C ALA A 177 28.00 -10.35 11.45
N ARG A 178 28.99 -11.08 11.00
CA ARG A 178 30.42 -10.72 11.02
C ARG A 178 30.91 -10.24 12.39
N GLY A 179 30.47 -10.92 13.46
CA GLY A 179 30.82 -10.60 14.82
C GLY A 179 30.16 -9.37 15.43
N LYS A 180 29.15 -8.82 14.76
CA LYS A 180 28.34 -7.69 15.24
C LYS A 180 26.89 -8.09 15.39
N THR A 181 26.21 -7.45 16.35
CA THR A 181 24.78 -7.61 16.62
C THR A 181 24.03 -6.39 16.12
N PHE A 182 23.01 -6.60 15.31
CA PHE A 182 22.16 -5.56 14.75
C PHE A 182 20.74 -5.71 15.26
N LYS A 183 20.20 -4.61 15.79
CA LYS A 183 18.78 -4.53 16.24
C LYS A 183 18.15 -3.26 15.71
N PRO A 184 16.87 -3.30 15.26
CA PRO A 184 16.12 -2.09 15.01
C PRO A 184 15.98 -1.26 16.30
N PRO A 185 15.87 0.06 16.18
CA PRO A 185 15.59 0.90 17.35
C PRO A 185 14.18 0.61 17.87
N ARG A 186 13.97 0.80 19.17
CA ARG A 186 12.63 0.69 19.79
C ARG A 186 11.76 1.94 19.59
N LYS A 187 12.09 2.72 18.59
CA LYS A 187 11.35 3.91 18.17
C LYS A 187 11.16 3.87 16.67
N THR A 188 9.94 4.04 16.18
CA THR A 188 9.71 4.10 14.74
C THR A 188 10.39 5.33 14.14
N THR A 189 10.97 5.17 12.98
CA THR A 189 11.41 6.32 12.18
C THR A 189 10.18 6.98 11.57
N LEU A 190 10.23 8.29 11.40
CA LEU A 190 9.15 9.07 10.81
C LEU A 190 9.71 10.09 9.85
N ALA A 191 9.19 10.12 8.63
CA ALA A 191 9.57 11.14 7.67
C ALA A 191 9.20 12.55 8.18
N PRO A 192 10.05 13.57 7.97
CA PRO A 192 9.79 14.94 8.42
C PRO A 192 8.45 15.49 7.99
N HIS A 193 7.99 15.17 6.76
CA HIS A 193 6.67 15.60 6.30
C HIS A 193 5.53 15.00 7.14
N GLY A 194 5.68 13.77 7.65
CA GLY A 194 4.67 13.16 8.53
C GLY A 194 4.46 13.95 9.82
N MET A 195 5.51 14.56 10.37
CA MET A 195 5.41 15.45 11.54
C MET A 195 4.74 16.78 11.20
N ASN A 196 4.86 17.25 9.97
CA ASN A 196 4.35 18.54 9.52
C ASN A 196 2.89 18.52 9.03
N TRP A 197 2.25 17.36 8.95
CA TRP A 197 0.87 17.24 8.48
C TRP A 197 -0.12 18.12 9.25
N LYS A 198 0.17 18.38 10.52
CA LYS A 198 -0.63 19.29 11.33
C LYS A 198 -0.69 20.71 10.72
N SER A 199 0.42 21.18 10.17
CA SER A 199 0.50 22.50 9.53
C SER A 199 -0.37 22.56 8.28
N MET A 200 -0.39 21.50 7.48
CA MET A 200 -1.28 21.40 6.32
C MET A 200 -2.76 21.31 6.73
N LEU A 201 -3.06 20.53 7.78
CA LEU A 201 -4.43 20.36 8.25
C LEU A 201 -5.09 21.66 8.68
N TYR A 202 -4.32 22.56 9.29
CA TYR A 202 -4.80 23.84 9.80
C TYR A 202 -4.31 25.05 8.97
N SER A 203 -3.81 24.83 7.76
CA SER A 203 -3.43 25.91 6.86
C SER A 203 -4.66 26.77 6.51
N PRO A 204 -4.54 28.09 6.53
CA PRO A 204 -5.61 28.98 6.03
C PRO A 204 -5.88 28.81 4.53
N ASP A 205 -4.88 28.30 3.77
CA ASP A 205 -4.99 28.08 2.33
C ASP A 205 -5.65 26.75 1.99
N ARG A 206 -5.98 25.92 2.99
CA ARG A 206 -6.66 24.66 2.78
C ARG A 206 -8.10 24.87 2.34
N LEU A 207 -8.47 24.26 1.21
CA LEU A 207 -9.86 24.24 0.76
C LEU A 207 -10.73 23.42 1.73
N LEU A 208 -11.69 24.06 2.35
CA LEU A 208 -12.63 23.44 3.32
C LEU A 208 -14.00 23.16 2.72
N TYR A 209 -14.31 23.75 1.59
CA TYR A 209 -15.61 23.72 0.96
C TYR A 209 -15.45 23.56 -0.55
N PRO A 210 -16.50 23.08 -1.26
CA PRO A 210 -16.54 23.17 -2.71
C PRO A 210 -16.43 24.61 -3.18
N MET A 211 -15.65 24.83 -4.21
CA MET A 211 -15.44 26.13 -4.82
C MET A 211 -15.81 26.07 -6.29
N LYS A 212 -16.52 27.10 -6.76
CA LYS A 212 -16.88 27.28 -8.17
C LYS A 212 -16.23 28.56 -8.68
N ARG A 213 -15.75 28.58 -9.92
CA ARG A 213 -15.30 29.83 -10.54
C ARG A 213 -16.50 30.79 -10.68
N VAL A 214 -16.29 32.07 -10.35
CA VAL A 214 -17.36 33.09 -10.38
C VAL A 214 -17.93 33.29 -11.78
N ASP A 215 -17.16 33.04 -12.82
CA ASP A 215 -17.51 33.18 -14.23
C ASP A 215 -17.90 31.86 -14.93
N PHE A 216 -18.13 30.79 -14.15
CA PHE A 216 -18.58 29.48 -14.68
C PHE A 216 -20.08 29.28 -14.46
N ASP A 217 -20.84 29.24 -15.56
CA ASP A 217 -22.23 28.81 -15.55
C ASP A 217 -22.33 27.42 -16.19
N PRO A 218 -22.75 26.36 -15.45
CA PRO A 218 -22.92 25.01 -16.02
C PRO A 218 -23.98 24.94 -17.11
N ASN A 219 -24.96 25.85 -17.11
CA ASN A 219 -26.05 25.91 -18.08
C ASN A 219 -25.86 27.01 -19.14
N GLY A 220 -24.81 27.83 -19.02
CA GLY A 220 -24.53 28.95 -19.89
C GLY A 220 -23.05 28.99 -20.32
N GLU A 221 -22.42 30.15 -20.15
CA GLU A 221 -21.04 30.35 -20.51
C GLU A 221 -20.09 29.72 -19.51
N ARG A 222 -19.23 28.82 -19.99
CA ARG A 222 -18.30 28.06 -19.16
C ARG A 222 -16.96 28.76 -18.97
N ASN A 223 -16.66 29.75 -19.79
CA ASN A 223 -15.47 30.58 -19.74
C ASN A 223 -14.17 29.77 -19.50
N GLN A 224 -13.96 28.75 -20.33
CA GLN A 224 -12.85 27.79 -20.20
C GLN A 224 -11.49 28.49 -20.35
N GLN A 225 -11.43 29.56 -21.12
CA GLN A 225 -10.23 30.40 -21.35
C GLN A 225 -9.75 31.10 -20.06
N ASN A 226 -10.63 31.23 -19.07
CA ASN A 226 -10.32 31.89 -17.80
C ASN A 226 -9.85 30.89 -16.72
N ARG A 227 -9.60 29.63 -17.07
CA ARG A 227 -9.05 28.66 -16.11
C ARG A 227 -7.68 29.11 -15.62
N GLY A 228 -7.53 29.19 -14.28
CA GLY A 228 -6.31 29.67 -13.63
C GLY A 228 -6.24 31.18 -13.39
N SER A 229 -7.14 31.96 -14.00
CA SER A 229 -7.21 33.44 -13.79
C SER A 229 -8.50 33.91 -13.14
N SER A 230 -9.56 33.12 -13.18
CA SER A 230 -10.80 33.44 -12.47
C SER A 230 -10.67 33.37 -10.96
N GLU A 231 -11.45 34.19 -10.28
CA GLU A 231 -11.71 34.02 -8.86
C GLU A 231 -12.68 32.88 -8.59
N TYR A 232 -12.78 32.50 -7.31
CA TYR A 232 -13.62 31.40 -6.87
C TYR A 232 -14.59 31.85 -5.78
N GLU A 233 -15.81 31.34 -5.83
CA GLU A 233 -16.82 31.49 -4.80
C GLU A 233 -17.10 30.16 -4.12
N ARG A 234 -17.44 30.21 -2.83
CA ARG A 234 -17.88 29.03 -2.08
C ARG A 234 -19.30 28.66 -2.49
N ILE A 235 -19.51 27.37 -2.77
CA ILE A 235 -20.82 26.79 -3.01
C ILE A 235 -21.15 25.68 -1.99
N SER A 236 -22.39 25.24 -1.91
CA SER A 236 -22.78 24.10 -1.11
C SER A 236 -22.33 22.78 -1.74
N TRP A 237 -22.28 21.71 -0.93
CA TRP A 237 -22.03 20.36 -1.44
C TRP A 237 -23.16 19.89 -2.37
N ASP A 238 -24.41 20.24 -2.06
CA ASP A 238 -25.56 19.88 -2.91
C ASP A 238 -25.43 20.54 -4.29
N GLU A 239 -25.13 21.83 -4.34
CA GLU A 239 -24.89 22.53 -5.60
C GLU A 239 -23.72 21.90 -6.39
N ALA A 240 -22.61 21.61 -5.72
CA ALA A 240 -21.45 20.99 -6.38
C ALA A 240 -21.77 19.61 -6.96
N LEU A 241 -22.48 18.77 -6.21
CA LEU A 241 -22.90 17.45 -6.64
C LEU A 241 -23.91 17.51 -7.79
N ASP A 242 -24.86 18.45 -7.76
CA ASP A 242 -25.80 18.68 -8.84
C ASP A 242 -25.13 19.11 -10.14
N ILE A 243 -24.18 20.04 -10.06
CA ILE A 243 -23.36 20.45 -11.22
C ILE A 243 -22.64 19.25 -11.82
N VAL A 244 -21.95 18.46 -11.02
CA VAL A 244 -21.18 17.29 -11.49
C VAL A 244 -22.13 16.24 -12.09
N ALA A 245 -23.24 15.92 -11.40
CA ALA A 245 -24.18 14.90 -11.87
C ALA A 245 -24.86 15.31 -13.18
N ASN A 246 -25.25 16.59 -13.30
CA ASN A 246 -25.89 17.10 -14.53
C ASN A 246 -24.89 17.13 -15.69
N GLU A 247 -23.62 17.48 -15.45
CA GLU A 247 -22.58 17.44 -16.46
C GLU A 247 -22.31 16.02 -16.96
N ILE A 248 -22.23 15.05 -16.07
CA ILE A 248 -22.09 13.64 -16.44
C ILE A 248 -23.26 13.21 -17.33
N LYS A 249 -24.50 13.54 -16.95
CA LYS A 249 -25.70 13.22 -17.74
C LYS A 249 -25.67 13.90 -19.11
N ARG A 250 -25.28 15.18 -19.16
CA ARG A 250 -25.19 15.94 -20.40
C ARG A 250 -24.19 15.33 -21.36
N ILE A 251 -22.95 15.11 -20.91
CA ILE A 251 -21.89 14.55 -21.77
C ILE A 251 -22.26 13.17 -22.28
N LYS A 252 -22.84 12.31 -21.42
CA LYS A 252 -23.29 10.98 -21.86
C LYS A 252 -24.42 11.05 -22.90
N LYS A 253 -25.32 12.02 -22.78
CA LYS A 253 -26.40 12.21 -23.74
C LYS A 253 -25.91 12.74 -25.07
N GLU A 254 -24.97 13.69 -25.06
CA GLU A 254 -24.48 14.38 -26.26
C GLU A 254 -23.39 13.60 -27.01
N HIS A 255 -22.55 12.88 -26.28
CA HIS A 255 -21.33 12.26 -26.82
C HIS A 255 -21.23 10.75 -26.55
N GLY A 256 -22.20 10.19 -25.83
CA GLY A 256 -22.22 8.78 -25.47
C GLY A 256 -21.43 8.44 -24.18
N PRO A 257 -21.61 7.23 -23.65
CA PRO A 257 -21.03 6.84 -22.36
C PRO A 257 -19.50 6.78 -22.34
N GLY A 258 -18.88 6.53 -23.50
CA GLY A 258 -17.44 6.48 -23.65
C GLY A 258 -16.73 7.84 -23.61
N ALA A 259 -17.48 8.94 -23.67
CA ALA A 259 -16.91 10.29 -23.68
C ALA A 259 -16.38 10.77 -22.33
N ILE A 260 -16.72 10.07 -21.24
CA ILE A 260 -16.18 10.34 -19.91
C ILE A 260 -15.17 9.27 -19.56
N ALA A 261 -13.90 9.66 -19.53
CA ALA A 261 -12.80 8.78 -19.16
C ALA A 261 -12.42 8.99 -17.69
N ASN A 262 -12.25 7.89 -16.95
CA ASN A 262 -11.64 7.93 -15.63
C ASN A 262 -10.17 7.51 -15.74
N SER A 263 -9.28 8.43 -15.41
CA SER A 263 -7.87 8.16 -15.20
C SER A 263 -7.59 8.30 -13.71
N HIS A 264 -7.54 7.18 -13.02
CA HIS A 264 -7.26 7.16 -11.58
C HIS A 264 -5.79 6.91 -11.31
N GLY A 265 -5.29 7.49 -10.22
CA GLY A 265 -3.98 7.15 -9.69
C GLY A 265 -4.05 5.95 -8.74
N SER A 266 -2.98 5.17 -8.68
CA SER A 266 -2.79 4.15 -7.65
C SER A 266 -2.38 4.80 -6.31
N HIS A 267 -2.18 4.01 -5.25
CA HIS A 267 -1.71 4.47 -3.93
C HIS A 267 -2.72 5.27 -3.10
N HIS A 268 -3.95 5.40 -3.55
CA HIS A 268 -5.05 5.92 -2.76
C HIS A 268 -5.74 4.77 -2.03
N THR A 269 -5.14 4.32 -0.92
CA THR A 269 -5.60 3.14 -0.19
C THR A 269 -5.98 3.46 1.26
N TRP A 270 -6.47 4.67 1.50
CA TRP A 270 -6.77 5.21 2.82
C TRP A 270 -8.19 4.86 3.24
N GLY A 271 -8.33 3.76 3.95
CA GLY A 271 -9.63 3.27 4.40
C GLY A 271 -10.56 2.85 3.25
N ASN A 272 -11.83 2.63 3.57
CA ASN A 272 -12.79 2.08 2.61
C ASN A 272 -13.16 3.05 1.48
N VAL A 273 -13.21 4.35 1.76
CA VAL A 273 -13.58 5.36 0.76
C VAL A 273 -12.41 5.68 -0.17
N GLY A 274 -11.20 5.74 0.38
CA GLY A 274 -10.00 6.06 -0.40
C GLY A 274 -9.41 4.87 -1.17
N TYR A 275 -9.92 3.66 -0.99
CA TYR A 275 -9.42 2.50 -1.72
C TYR A 275 -9.97 2.47 -3.14
N TYR A 276 -9.11 2.80 -4.10
CA TYR A 276 -9.49 2.97 -5.51
C TYR A 276 -10.12 1.72 -6.15
N LEU A 277 -9.69 0.51 -5.78
CA LEU A 277 -10.24 -0.74 -6.30
C LEU A 277 -11.68 -1.02 -5.81
N SER A 278 -12.17 -0.29 -4.82
CA SER A 278 -13.53 -0.46 -4.32
C SER A 278 -14.42 0.76 -4.62
N ALA A 279 -14.22 1.87 -3.92
CA ALA A 279 -15.11 3.02 -4.02
C ALA A 279 -15.06 3.70 -5.40
N ASP A 280 -13.85 3.96 -5.91
CA ASP A 280 -13.68 4.61 -7.22
C ASP A 280 -14.19 3.72 -8.35
N PHE A 281 -13.78 2.45 -8.40
CA PHE A 281 -14.24 1.52 -9.44
C PHE A 281 -15.74 1.25 -9.37
N ARG A 282 -16.31 1.20 -8.16
CA ARG A 282 -17.75 1.10 -8.00
C ARG A 282 -18.46 2.30 -8.61
N PHE A 283 -17.98 3.51 -8.34
CA PHE A 283 -18.53 4.73 -8.91
C PHE A 283 -18.42 4.76 -10.44
N ILE A 284 -17.21 4.49 -10.98
CA ILE A 284 -16.98 4.43 -12.44
C ILE A 284 -17.93 3.46 -13.12
N ASN A 285 -18.06 2.25 -12.57
CA ASN A 285 -18.92 1.20 -13.13
C ASN A 285 -20.40 1.57 -13.01
N ALA A 286 -20.82 2.13 -11.87
CA ALA A 286 -22.21 2.54 -11.66
C ALA A 286 -22.62 3.70 -12.60
N VAL A 287 -21.73 4.62 -12.85
CA VAL A 287 -21.94 5.74 -13.77
C VAL A 287 -21.73 5.33 -15.23
N GLY A 288 -21.00 4.25 -15.51
CA GLY A 288 -20.70 3.80 -16.88
C GLY A 288 -19.70 4.70 -17.59
N MET A 289 -18.60 5.04 -16.91
CA MET A 289 -17.49 5.79 -17.49
C MET A 289 -16.53 4.85 -18.22
N ALA A 290 -15.80 5.37 -19.21
CA ALA A 290 -14.69 4.66 -19.84
C ALA A 290 -13.52 4.58 -18.87
N ARG A 291 -13.00 3.38 -18.65
CA ARG A 291 -11.85 3.12 -17.84
C ARG A 291 -10.58 3.31 -18.66
N VAL A 292 -9.74 4.25 -18.28
CA VAL A 292 -8.41 4.38 -18.86
C VAL A 292 -7.51 3.35 -18.19
N LEU A 293 -6.96 2.46 -18.98
CA LEU A 293 -5.92 1.55 -18.52
C LEU A 293 -4.61 2.31 -18.44
N HIS A 294 -4.04 2.39 -17.23
CA HIS A 294 -2.69 2.89 -17.07
C HIS A 294 -1.72 1.78 -17.43
N ASN A 295 -1.08 1.92 -18.55
CA ASN A 295 -0.07 0.97 -18.97
C ASN A 295 0.67 1.45 -20.24
N PRO A 296 1.99 1.46 -20.24
CA PRO A 296 2.89 1.30 -19.10
C PRO A 296 3.09 2.64 -18.40
N ASP A 297 2.60 2.75 -17.17
CA ASP A 297 2.99 3.85 -16.29
C ASP A 297 3.79 3.28 -15.10
N SER A 298 4.19 4.10 -14.15
CA SER A 298 4.94 3.69 -12.97
C SER A 298 6.03 2.65 -13.32
N TRP A 299 5.94 1.42 -12.82
CA TRP A 299 6.90 0.33 -13.06
C TRP A 299 6.33 -0.85 -13.84
N GLU A 300 5.26 -0.66 -14.57
CA GLU A 300 4.62 -1.70 -15.38
C GLU A 300 5.51 -2.19 -16.52
N GLY A 301 6.44 -1.37 -17.02
CA GLY A 301 7.48 -1.81 -17.95
C GLY A 301 8.37 -2.90 -17.37
N TRP A 302 8.69 -2.81 -16.07
CA TRP A 302 9.39 -3.85 -15.33
C TRP A 302 8.60 -5.16 -15.27
N TYR A 303 7.30 -5.11 -14.98
CA TYR A 303 6.48 -6.32 -14.98
C TYR A 303 6.47 -7.04 -16.32
N TRP A 304 6.41 -6.29 -17.40
CA TRP A 304 6.40 -6.86 -18.73
C TRP A 304 7.74 -7.52 -19.05
N GLY A 305 8.84 -6.85 -18.74
CA GLY A 305 10.15 -7.45 -18.87
C GLY A 305 10.30 -8.69 -18.00
N ALA A 306 9.92 -8.63 -16.74
CA ALA A 306 9.97 -9.77 -15.83
C ALA A 306 9.13 -10.96 -16.31
N ALA A 307 7.93 -10.72 -16.86
CA ALA A 307 7.08 -11.78 -17.40
C ALA A 307 7.74 -12.49 -18.60
N HIS A 308 8.46 -11.75 -19.45
CA HIS A 308 9.16 -12.33 -20.59
C HIS A 308 10.46 -13.04 -20.23
N HIS A 309 11.17 -12.58 -19.20
CA HIS A 309 12.48 -13.12 -18.84
C HIS A 309 12.45 -14.10 -17.67
N TRP A 310 11.55 -13.90 -16.71
CA TRP A 310 11.46 -14.72 -15.50
C TRP A 310 10.21 -15.60 -15.46
N GLY A 311 9.36 -15.51 -16.46
CA GLY A 311 8.16 -16.32 -16.57
C GLY A 311 7.04 -15.93 -15.59
N GLY A 312 7.20 -14.87 -14.84
CA GLY A 312 6.22 -14.42 -13.85
C GLY A 312 6.31 -12.95 -13.53
N SER A 313 5.18 -12.37 -13.17
CA SER A 313 5.12 -10.99 -12.69
C SER A 313 5.57 -10.93 -11.22
N LEU A 314 6.46 -10.01 -10.89
CA LEU A 314 6.85 -9.71 -9.50
C LEU A 314 5.67 -9.33 -8.60
N ARG A 315 4.55 -8.94 -9.19
CA ARG A 315 3.35 -8.53 -8.48
C ARG A 315 2.46 -9.70 -8.07
N VAL A 316 2.50 -10.77 -8.83
CA VAL A 316 1.58 -11.90 -8.65
C VAL A 316 2.40 -13.19 -8.62
N GLY A 317 2.64 -13.71 -7.44
CA GLY A 317 3.09 -15.09 -7.30
C GLY A 317 4.58 -15.33 -7.10
N GLN A 318 5.38 -14.31 -6.80
CA GLN A 318 6.66 -14.59 -6.17
C GLN A 318 6.43 -14.82 -4.68
N SER A 319 6.43 -16.09 -4.31
CA SER A 319 6.32 -16.52 -2.93
C SER A 319 7.67 -16.57 -2.20
N GLU A 320 8.76 -16.43 -2.93
CA GLU A 320 10.10 -16.59 -2.38
C GLU A 320 10.74 -15.22 -2.11
N THR A 321 11.28 -15.08 -0.92
CA THR A 321 12.01 -13.87 -0.51
C THR A 321 13.48 -14.08 -0.78
N TYR A 322 14.02 -13.40 -1.77
CA TYR A 322 15.45 -13.37 -2.05
C TYR A 322 16.12 -12.22 -1.32
N GLY A 323 17.37 -12.42 -0.91
CA GLY A 323 18.21 -11.38 -0.40
C GLY A 323 17.64 -10.71 0.84
N THR A 324 17.39 -11.46 1.88
CA THR A 324 16.98 -10.91 3.17
C THR A 324 18.06 -9.98 3.73
N VAL A 325 17.67 -9.09 4.65
CA VAL A 325 18.64 -8.22 5.32
C VAL A 325 19.71 -9.03 6.05
N GLU A 326 19.32 -10.15 6.63
CA GLU A 326 20.26 -11.06 7.30
C GLU A 326 21.28 -11.65 6.33
N ASP A 327 20.82 -12.18 5.20
CA ASP A 327 21.67 -12.72 4.14
C ASP A 327 22.64 -11.65 3.61
N LEU A 328 22.09 -10.46 3.30
CA LEU A 328 22.87 -9.32 2.86
C LEU A 328 24.01 -8.96 3.85
N LEU A 329 23.72 -8.88 5.15
CA LEU A 329 24.71 -8.53 6.16
C LEU A 329 25.77 -9.63 6.37
N LYS A 330 25.39 -10.90 6.21
CA LYS A 330 26.28 -12.04 6.36
C LYS A 330 27.18 -12.24 5.15
N GLU A 331 26.63 -12.16 3.95
CA GLU A 331 27.27 -12.69 2.75
C GLU A 331 27.78 -11.62 1.77
N ALA A 332 27.10 -10.45 1.66
CA ALA A 332 27.44 -9.50 0.63
C ALA A 332 28.82 -8.86 0.82
N GLU A 333 29.65 -8.91 -0.20
CA GLU A 333 30.94 -8.22 -0.26
C GLU A 333 30.85 -6.86 -0.96
N MET A 334 29.82 -6.69 -1.77
CA MET A 334 29.51 -5.45 -2.48
C MET A 334 28.01 -5.28 -2.66
N VAL A 335 27.51 -4.05 -2.54
CA VAL A 335 26.13 -3.67 -2.92
C VAL A 335 26.18 -2.71 -4.11
N VAL A 336 25.44 -3.01 -5.15
CA VAL A 336 25.28 -2.13 -6.31
C VAL A 336 23.88 -1.50 -6.24
N PHE A 337 23.82 -0.20 -6.01
CA PHE A 337 22.61 0.61 -6.09
C PHE A 337 22.45 1.11 -7.52
N TRP A 338 21.60 0.46 -8.30
CA TRP A 338 21.37 0.82 -9.70
C TRP A 338 20.04 1.55 -9.87
N SER A 339 20.10 2.82 -10.26
CA SER A 339 18.93 3.72 -10.34
C SER A 339 18.09 3.67 -9.06
N SER A 340 18.76 3.63 -7.90
CA SER A 340 18.13 3.41 -6.62
C SER A 340 18.53 4.50 -5.64
N ASN A 341 17.52 5.30 -5.23
CA ASN A 341 17.64 6.37 -4.23
C ASN A 341 16.63 6.16 -3.09
N PRO A 342 16.76 5.08 -2.30
CA PRO A 342 15.79 4.80 -1.25
C PRO A 342 15.74 5.87 -0.15
N GLU A 343 16.80 6.62 0.12
CA GLU A 343 16.79 7.74 1.07
C GLU A 343 15.93 8.89 0.60
N GLY A 344 15.88 9.16 -0.70
CA GLY A 344 14.99 10.17 -1.29
C GLY A 344 13.53 9.72 -1.38
N THR A 345 13.27 8.41 -1.47
CA THR A 345 11.94 7.86 -1.73
C THR A 345 11.30 7.17 -0.53
N SER A 346 12.06 6.70 0.45
CA SER A 346 11.54 5.85 1.53
C SER A 346 10.57 6.56 2.46
N GLY A 347 10.63 7.88 2.57
CA GLY A 347 9.69 8.66 3.35
C GLY A 347 8.22 8.55 2.92
N ALA A 348 7.98 8.13 1.68
CA ALA A 348 6.63 7.93 1.17
C ALA A 348 6.00 6.59 1.60
N TYR A 349 6.81 5.55 1.83
CA TYR A 349 6.28 4.20 2.03
C TYR A 349 6.84 3.44 3.24
N GLY A 350 7.95 3.85 3.81
CA GLY A 350 8.66 3.03 4.78
C GLY A 350 9.26 3.77 5.96
N SER A 351 8.92 5.02 6.19
CA SER A 351 9.34 5.78 7.39
C SER A 351 10.85 5.76 7.65
N PHE A 352 11.68 5.67 6.63
CA PHE A 352 13.14 5.55 6.76
C PHE A 352 13.64 4.32 7.56
N GLU A 353 12.84 3.33 7.84
CA GLU A 353 13.30 2.09 8.50
C GLU A 353 14.38 1.38 7.67
N GLY A 354 14.23 1.38 6.35
CA GLY A 354 15.25 0.87 5.44
C GLY A 354 16.59 1.61 5.57
N THR A 355 16.58 2.91 5.87
CA THR A 355 17.79 3.72 6.10
C THR A 355 18.59 3.19 7.29
N VAL A 356 17.93 2.80 8.38
CA VAL A 356 18.59 2.17 9.54
C VAL A 356 19.31 0.89 9.11
N ARG A 357 18.65 0.05 8.31
CA ARG A 357 19.25 -1.21 7.82
C ARG A 357 20.40 -0.97 6.85
N ARG A 358 20.31 0.04 5.98
CA ARG A 358 21.43 0.42 5.10
C ARG A 358 22.61 0.99 5.84
N LYS A 359 22.38 1.68 6.99
CA LYS A 359 23.47 2.10 7.87
C LYS A 359 24.30 0.90 8.37
N TRP A 360 23.68 -0.24 8.64
CA TRP A 360 24.38 -1.46 9.05
C TRP A 360 25.37 -1.96 7.99
N LEU A 361 25.06 -1.77 6.70
CA LEU A 361 26.00 -2.08 5.62
C LEU A 361 27.28 -1.25 5.74
N LYS A 362 27.13 0.03 6.05
CA LYS A 362 28.27 0.94 6.27
C LYS A 362 29.08 0.56 7.50
N GLU A 363 28.43 0.10 8.57
CA GLU A 363 29.09 -0.38 9.78
C GLU A 363 29.89 -1.66 9.57
N LEU A 364 29.57 -2.44 8.54
CA LEU A 364 30.30 -3.64 8.12
C LEU A 364 31.35 -3.39 7.04
N ASP A 365 31.53 -2.14 6.64
CA ASP A 365 32.48 -1.73 5.59
C ASP A 365 32.28 -2.49 4.26
N ILE A 366 31.02 -2.76 3.91
CA ILE A 366 30.67 -3.41 2.65
C ILE A 366 30.88 -2.42 1.50
N ASP A 367 31.54 -2.86 0.44
CA ASP A 367 31.74 -2.06 -0.78
C ASP A 367 30.40 -1.55 -1.35
N MET A 368 30.32 -0.28 -1.73
CA MET A 368 29.12 0.29 -2.31
C MET A 368 29.42 0.94 -3.65
N VAL A 369 28.57 0.65 -4.64
CA VAL A 369 28.61 1.24 -5.97
C VAL A 369 27.24 1.82 -6.28
N HIS A 370 27.21 3.07 -6.72
CA HIS A 370 26.00 3.78 -7.09
C HIS A 370 26.03 4.07 -8.60
N ILE A 371 25.06 3.55 -9.33
CA ILE A 371 24.88 3.78 -10.76
C ILE A 371 23.63 4.64 -10.94
N ASP A 372 23.81 5.93 -11.07
CA ASP A 372 22.71 6.91 -11.16
C ASP A 372 23.20 8.15 -11.93
N PRO A 373 22.37 8.76 -12.78
CA PRO A 373 22.74 9.98 -13.50
C PRO A 373 23.19 11.15 -12.63
N TYR A 374 22.72 11.20 -11.38
CA TYR A 374 23.13 12.24 -10.40
C TYR A 374 23.59 11.60 -9.08
N TYR A 375 24.38 12.36 -8.31
CA TYR A 375 24.85 11.94 -6.98
C TYR A 375 23.71 12.09 -5.98
N ASN A 376 22.95 11.02 -5.80
CA ASN A 376 21.70 11.01 -5.04
C ASN A 376 21.90 10.92 -3.52
N ASP A 377 20.78 11.06 -2.75
CA ASP A 377 20.82 11.06 -1.28
C ASP A 377 21.40 9.76 -0.70
N THR A 378 21.11 8.63 -1.33
CA THR A 378 21.64 7.32 -0.91
C THR A 378 23.17 7.25 -1.09
N ALA A 379 23.67 7.73 -2.22
CA ALA A 379 25.11 7.82 -2.48
C ALA A 379 25.79 8.77 -1.50
N GLN A 380 25.19 9.89 -1.20
CA GLN A 380 25.69 10.84 -0.21
C GLN A 380 25.71 10.24 1.20
N PHE A 381 24.66 9.53 1.58
CA PHE A 381 24.54 8.93 2.92
C PHE A 381 25.51 7.76 3.15
N LEU A 382 25.57 6.85 2.19
CA LEU A 382 26.34 5.62 2.31
C LEU A 382 27.82 5.78 1.91
N GLY A 383 28.09 6.66 0.95
CA GLY A 383 29.42 6.76 0.32
C GLY A 383 29.64 5.64 -0.70
N GLY A 384 30.88 5.48 -1.15
CA GLY A 384 31.24 4.47 -2.15
C GLY A 384 31.52 5.06 -3.53
N LYS A 385 31.61 4.21 -4.55
CA LYS A 385 31.91 4.60 -5.93
C LYS A 385 30.61 5.03 -6.64
N TRP A 386 30.60 6.22 -7.20
CA TRP A 386 29.52 6.69 -8.05
C TRP A 386 29.93 6.64 -9.51
N LEU A 387 29.03 6.13 -10.35
CA LEU A 387 29.08 6.12 -11.81
C LEU A 387 27.85 6.83 -12.34
N ALA A 388 28.04 7.83 -13.19
CA ALA A 388 26.98 8.69 -13.75
C ALA A 388 26.72 8.40 -15.23
N PRO A 389 25.92 7.37 -15.56
CA PRO A 389 25.53 7.14 -16.96
C PRO A 389 24.52 8.19 -17.42
N LYS A 390 24.43 8.41 -18.73
CA LYS A 390 23.32 9.17 -19.30
C LYS A 390 21.97 8.55 -18.91
N PRO A 391 20.93 9.34 -18.69
CA PRO A 391 19.57 8.80 -18.52
C PRO A 391 19.21 7.86 -19.69
N ALA A 392 18.47 6.79 -19.37
CA ALA A 392 18.01 5.76 -20.33
C ALA A 392 19.12 4.92 -21.00
N SER A 393 20.37 4.97 -20.53
CA SER A 393 21.48 4.18 -21.08
C SER A 393 21.86 2.95 -20.25
N SER A 394 21.09 2.62 -19.21
CA SER A 394 21.31 1.42 -18.39
C SER A 394 21.42 0.12 -19.18
N PRO A 395 20.63 -0.13 -20.24
CA PRO A 395 20.77 -1.34 -21.04
C PRO A 395 22.16 -1.50 -21.67
N ALA A 396 22.71 -0.41 -22.20
CA ALA A 396 24.05 -0.43 -22.80
C ALA A 396 25.13 -0.76 -21.76
N LEU A 397 25.01 -0.19 -20.55
CA LEU A 397 25.92 -0.51 -19.45
C LEU A 397 25.82 -1.98 -19.05
N ALA A 398 24.60 -2.50 -18.90
CA ALA A 398 24.37 -3.90 -18.53
C ALA A 398 24.95 -4.88 -19.57
N MET A 399 24.72 -4.61 -20.86
CA MET A 399 25.28 -5.44 -21.93
C MET A 399 26.83 -5.42 -21.94
N ALA A 400 27.44 -4.27 -21.68
CA ALA A 400 28.90 -4.18 -21.63
C ALA A 400 29.50 -4.87 -20.41
N ILE A 401 28.83 -4.85 -19.27
CA ILE A 401 29.21 -5.64 -18.11
C ILE A 401 29.15 -7.14 -18.45
N ALA A 402 28.06 -7.57 -19.07
CA ALA A 402 27.88 -8.95 -19.50
C ALA A 402 28.89 -9.37 -20.58
N ASN A 403 29.23 -8.50 -21.51
CA ASN A 403 30.28 -8.76 -22.50
C ASN A 403 31.62 -9.09 -21.82
N VAL A 404 32.03 -8.30 -20.83
CA VAL A 404 33.25 -8.57 -20.06
C VAL A 404 33.16 -9.90 -19.28
N TRP A 405 32.01 -10.19 -18.69
CA TRP A 405 31.81 -11.46 -17.97
C TRP A 405 31.91 -12.68 -18.91
N ILE A 406 31.41 -12.56 -20.13
CA ILE A 406 31.47 -13.63 -21.13
C ILE A 406 32.92 -13.77 -21.65
N GLU A 407 33.56 -12.65 -22.00
CA GLU A 407 34.95 -12.65 -22.53
C GLU A 407 35.96 -13.16 -21.51
N GLU A 408 35.81 -12.81 -20.25
CA GLU A 408 36.77 -13.12 -19.17
C GLU A 408 36.32 -14.31 -18.27
N ASP A 409 35.24 -15.00 -18.68
CA ASP A 409 34.73 -16.19 -17.97
C ASP A 409 34.36 -15.93 -16.50
N LEU A 410 33.71 -14.80 -16.23
CA LEU A 410 33.36 -14.32 -14.88
C LEU A 410 31.90 -14.58 -14.49
N TYR A 411 31.16 -15.36 -15.24
CA TYR A 411 29.78 -15.72 -14.93
C TYR A 411 29.66 -17.15 -14.43
N ASP A 412 28.60 -17.43 -13.69
CA ASP A 412 28.31 -18.77 -13.15
C ASP A 412 27.75 -19.68 -14.26
N LYS A 413 28.59 -20.54 -14.79
CA LYS A 413 28.26 -21.48 -15.88
C LYS A 413 27.22 -22.52 -15.45
N GLU A 414 27.34 -23.02 -14.22
CA GLU A 414 26.41 -24.00 -13.67
C GLU A 414 25.00 -23.41 -13.53
N PHE A 415 24.92 -22.18 -13.03
CA PHE A 415 23.65 -21.46 -12.95
C PHE A 415 23.06 -21.24 -14.35
N VAL A 416 23.88 -20.78 -15.31
CA VAL A 416 23.42 -20.52 -16.66
C VAL A 416 22.88 -21.80 -17.31
N GLU A 417 23.61 -22.90 -17.21
CA GLU A 417 23.22 -24.19 -17.79
C GLU A 417 21.94 -24.76 -17.15
N ASN A 418 21.83 -24.70 -15.83
CA ASN A 418 20.76 -25.37 -15.09
C ASN A 418 19.53 -24.49 -14.81
N ARG A 419 19.64 -23.16 -14.92
CA ARG A 419 18.61 -22.21 -14.46
C ARG A 419 18.17 -21.19 -15.51
N THR A 420 18.77 -21.21 -16.72
CA THR A 420 18.40 -20.28 -17.79
C THR A 420 18.04 -20.98 -19.08
N THR A 421 17.32 -20.28 -19.94
CA THR A 421 17.05 -20.72 -21.31
C THR A 421 17.34 -19.57 -22.28
N GLY A 422 17.87 -19.91 -23.47
CA GLY A 422 18.15 -18.91 -24.49
C GLY A 422 19.46 -18.12 -24.32
N PHE A 423 20.32 -18.55 -23.39
CA PHE A 423 21.61 -17.88 -23.15
C PHE A 423 22.47 -17.75 -24.41
N GLU A 424 22.59 -18.80 -25.22
CA GLU A 424 23.44 -18.79 -26.43
C GLU A 424 22.98 -17.71 -27.45
N LYS A 425 21.68 -17.54 -27.61
CA LYS A 425 21.14 -16.49 -28.50
C LYS A 425 21.43 -15.11 -27.93
N TRP A 426 21.28 -14.91 -26.65
CA TRP A 426 21.58 -13.63 -25.99
C TRP A 426 23.08 -13.36 -26.00
N ARG A 427 23.92 -14.37 -25.74
CA ARG A 427 25.37 -14.29 -25.84
C ARG A 427 25.81 -13.84 -27.22
N ALA A 428 25.28 -14.47 -28.27
CA ALA A 428 25.58 -14.12 -29.66
C ALA A 428 25.30 -12.64 -29.93
N TYR A 429 24.18 -12.11 -29.44
CA TYR A 429 23.85 -10.69 -29.54
C TYR A 429 24.83 -9.80 -28.77
N VAL A 430 25.16 -10.15 -27.52
CA VAL A 430 26.11 -9.39 -26.71
C VAL A 430 27.51 -9.38 -27.31
N MET A 431 27.94 -10.51 -27.87
CA MET A 431 29.26 -10.67 -28.51
C MET A 431 29.31 -10.07 -29.93
N GLY A 432 28.16 -9.63 -30.49
CA GLY A 432 28.06 -9.05 -31.82
C GLY A 432 28.04 -10.08 -32.93
N GLU A 433 27.82 -11.34 -32.63
CA GLU A 433 27.74 -12.42 -33.65
C GLU A 433 26.44 -12.32 -34.47
N ASP A 434 25.39 -11.74 -33.88
CA ASP A 434 24.05 -11.62 -34.47
C ASP A 434 23.91 -10.35 -35.34
N ASP A 435 24.45 -9.22 -34.89
CA ASP A 435 24.29 -7.90 -35.52
C ASP A 435 25.58 -7.23 -35.97
N GLY A 436 26.73 -7.89 -35.84
CA GLY A 436 28.04 -7.37 -36.17
C GLY A 436 28.57 -6.30 -35.20
N VAL A 437 27.89 -6.05 -34.07
CA VAL A 437 28.22 -4.98 -33.11
C VAL A 437 28.47 -5.56 -31.73
N PRO A 438 29.72 -5.88 -31.35
CA PRO A 438 30.04 -6.32 -29.98
C PRO A 438 29.70 -5.24 -28.96
N LYS A 439 28.99 -5.62 -27.89
CA LYS A 439 28.55 -4.70 -26.83
C LYS A 439 29.67 -4.46 -25.80
N THR A 440 30.85 -4.09 -26.28
CA THR A 440 32.05 -3.90 -25.46
C THR A 440 31.94 -2.68 -24.54
N PRO A 441 32.79 -2.54 -23.51
CA PRO A 441 32.88 -1.31 -22.71
C PRO A 441 33.14 -0.06 -23.56
N GLU A 442 33.89 -0.19 -24.68
CA GLU A 442 34.15 0.91 -25.62
C GLU A 442 32.93 1.32 -26.41
N TRP A 443 32.08 0.36 -26.81
CA TRP A 443 30.77 0.61 -27.38
C TRP A 443 29.86 1.33 -26.38
N ALA A 444 29.73 0.78 -25.16
CA ALA A 444 28.87 1.36 -24.12
C ALA A 444 29.34 2.73 -23.62
N ALA A 445 30.64 3.03 -23.70
CA ALA A 445 31.16 4.35 -23.34
C ALA A 445 30.54 5.48 -24.19
N LYS A 446 30.23 5.21 -25.44
CA LYS A 446 29.57 6.17 -26.36
C LYS A 446 28.10 6.38 -25.96
N GLU A 447 27.44 5.32 -25.58
CA GLU A 447 26.03 5.34 -25.17
C GLU A 447 25.81 5.95 -23.80
N THR A 448 26.66 5.61 -22.85
CA THR A 448 26.50 5.93 -21.43
C THR A 448 27.25 7.17 -20.97
N ASN A 449 28.23 7.66 -21.75
CA ASN A 449 29.20 8.69 -21.35
C ASN A 449 30.11 8.28 -20.16
N LEU A 450 30.15 7.00 -19.82
CA LEU A 450 31.11 6.45 -18.86
C LEU A 450 32.42 6.11 -19.57
N LYS A 451 33.53 6.09 -18.81
CA LYS A 451 34.81 5.65 -19.38
C LYS A 451 34.82 4.12 -19.49
N ALA A 452 35.20 3.59 -20.62
CA ALA A 452 35.30 2.14 -20.86
C ALA A 452 36.10 1.42 -19.77
N LYS A 453 37.20 2.01 -19.29
CA LYS A 453 38.00 1.46 -18.19
C LYS A 453 37.20 1.31 -16.88
N ASP A 454 36.28 2.24 -16.58
CA ASP A 454 35.49 2.20 -15.34
C ASP A 454 34.38 1.13 -15.46
N ILE A 455 33.80 0.95 -16.64
CA ILE A 455 32.86 -0.13 -16.94
C ILE A 455 33.53 -1.49 -16.78
N ARG A 456 34.73 -1.67 -17.37
CA ARG A 456 35.51 -2.92 -17.27
C ARG A 456 35.91 -3.22 -15.82
N ALA A 457 36.35 -2.19 -15.09
CA ALA A 457 36.70 -2.33 -13.68
C ALA A 457 35.50 -2.74 -12.81
N LEU A 458 34.32 -2.18 -13.07
CA LEU A 458 33.08 -2.57 -12.39
C LEU A 458 32.72 -4.02 -12.71
N ALA A 459 32.72 -4.39 -14.00
CA ALA A 459 32.40 -5.75 -14.44
C ALA A 459 33.28 -6.80 -13.77
N ARG A 460 34.60 -6.58 -13.77
CA ARG A 460 35.56 -7.48 -13.11
C ARG A 460 35.35 -7.54 -11.61
N LYS A 461 35.13 -6.39 -10.97
CA LYS A 461 34.88 -6.33 -9.51
C LYS A 461 33.60 -7.09 -9.15
N TRP A 462 32.54 -6.93 -9.96
CA TRP A 462 31.26 -7.60 -9.77
C TRP A 462 31.36 -9.11 -9.98
N GLY A 463 32.00 -9.55 -11.06
CA GLY A 463 32.15 -10.98 -11.36
C GLY A 463 33.00 -11.76 -10.35
N ASN A 464 33.81 -11.07 -9.53
CA ASN A 464 34.70 -11.70 -8.53
C ASN A 464 34.23 -11.53 -7.09
N LYS A 465 33.02 -11.01 -6.84
CA LYS A 465 32.48 -10.78 -5.50
C LYS A 465 31.08 -11.33 -5.34
N LYS A 466 30.68 -11.60 -4.10
CA LYS A 466 29.28 -11.82 -3.74
C LYS A 466 28.56 -10.47 -3.74
N VAL A 467 27.75 -10.22 -4.75
CA VAL A 467 27.12 -8.92 -4.98
C VAL A 467 25.63 -8.96 -4.73
N TYR A 468 25.16 -7.99 -3.98
CA TYR A 468 23.74 -7.71 -3.84
C TYR A 468 23.34 -6.55 -4.76
N LEU A 469 22.40 -6.79 -5.69
CA LEU A 469 21.90 -5.75 -6.58
C LEU A 469 20.66 -5.11 -5.96
N ALA A 470 20.80 -3.84 -5.56
CA ALA A 470 19.69 -2.99 -5.14
C ALA A 470 19.21 -2.16 -6.34
N SER A 471 18.44 -2.79 -7.22
CA SER A 471 17.84 -2.09 -8.36
C SER A 471 16.58 -1.36 -7.94
N GLY A 472 16.47 -0.08 -8.28
CA GLY A 472 15.27 0.70 -8.08
C GLY A 472 14.24 0.39 -9.18
N GLY A 473 13.14 -0.25 -8.84
CA GLY A 473 12.02 -0.46 -9.78
C GLY A 473 11.50 0.86 -10.38
N TRP A 474 11.63 1.93 -9.66
CA TRP A 474 11.24 3.27 -10.09
C TRP A 474 12.14 3.86 -11.17
N GLY A 475 13.44 3.61 -11.15
CA GLY A 475 14.35 4.11 -12.17
C GLY A 475 14.32 3.29 -13.46
N ASN A 476 14.31 1.97 -13.33
CA ASN A 476 14.29 1.04 -14.46
C ASN A 476 12.88 0.76 -14.99
N GLY A 477 11.86 1.03 -14.19
CA GLY A 477 10.47 0.72 -14.49
C GLY A 477 9.72 1.77 -15.31
N HIS A 478 10.31 2.92 -15.56
CA HIS A 478 9.65 4.02 -16.27
C HIS A 478 9.95 4.04 -17.76
N GLY A 479 8.90 3.91 -18.55
CA GLY A 479 8.94 4.15 -19.99
C GLY A 479 9.62 3.08 -20.84
N GLY A 480 9.94 3.45 -22.09
CA GLY A 480 10.45 2.53 -23.11
C GLY A 480 11.83 1.93 -22.81
N ALA A 481 12.63 2.57 -21.96
CA ALA A 481 13.96 2.06 -21.60
C ALA A 481 13.91 0.73 -20.86
N CYS A 482 12.83 0.46 -20.13
CA CYS A 482 12.67 -0.79 -19.37
C CYS A 482 12.41 -2.01 -20.25
N ARG A 483 11.80 -1.81 -21.41
CA ARG A 483 11.59 -2.92 -22.35
C ARG A 483 12.89 -3.48 -22.91
N ASN A 484 13.95 -2.67 -22.89
CA ASN A 484 15.25 -3.06 -23.40
C ASN A 484 16.26 -3.44 -22.30
N ALA A 485 15.92 -3.20 -21.01
CA ALA A 485 16.80 -3.48 -19.88
C ALA A 485 16.51 -4.81 -19.21
N THR A 486 15.37 -5.41 -19.52
CA THR A 486 14.98 -6.75 -19.12
C THR A 486 15.02 -7.66 -20.33
#